data_c6266f4a402fad6002f5ea40249b8e1d
#
_entry.id   c6266f4a402fad6002f5ea40249b8e1d
#
_cell.length_a   1.000
_cell.length_b   1.000
_cell.length_c   1.000
_cell.angle_alpha   90.00
_cell.angle_beta   90.00
_cell.angle_gamma   90.00
#
_symmetry.space_group_name_H-M   'P 1'
#
loop_
_entity.id
_entity.type
_entity.pdbx_description
1 polymer ?
#
loop_
_entity_poly.entity_id
_entity_poly.type
_entity_poly.pdbx_seq_one_letter_code
_entity_poly.pdbx_strand_id
1 'polypeptide(L)'
;MKKFLSLVFACTAATFTFGQSPIVLEKSDFATGGDSYYIVNANPTISFDGTETGPDYNWDFSDLEVMTATVTNFEDPTDTDPLYFFLWLSSDVAQQNPADIANDFITIEDVFNFYKLNNDEFAQTGFAGTISDIPLPISYDNNEILYQFPSAYSDNTSSEAGFSISVPGF
;
A
#
# COMPACT_ATOMS: atom_id res chain seq x y z
N MET A 1 -5.60 -47.51 38.56
CA MET A 1 -5.32 -46.08 38.81
C MET A 1 -4.17 -45.48 37.96
N LYS A 2 -3.06 -46.22 37.69
CA LYS A 2 -1.93 -45.67 36.92
C LYS A 2 -2.23 -45.31 35.43
N LYS A 3 -3.20 -45.98 34.79
CA LYS A 3 -3.56 -45.73 33.38
C LYS A 3 -4.49 -44.50 33.22
N PHE A 4 -5.22 -44.11 34.27
CA PHE A 4 -6.09 -42.94 34.24
C PHE A 4 -5.29 -41.62 34.37
N LEU A 5 -4.18 -41.65 35.11
CA LEU A 5 -3.31 -40.50 35.32
C LEU A 5 -2.56 -40.11 34.02
N SER A 6 -2.19 -41.12 33.21
CA SER A 6 -1.51 -40.87 31.90
C SER A 6 -2.44 -40.24 30.87
N LEU A 7 -3.75 -40.54 30.91
CA LEU A 7 -4.70 -39.94 29.96
C LEU A 7 -4.98 -38.46 30.28
N VAL A 8 -5.04 -38.11 31.58
CA VAL A 8 -5.24 -36.72 32.01
C VAL A 8 -4.04 -35.85 31.67
N PHE A 9 -2.80 -36.38 31.72
CA PHE A 9 -1.61 -35.63 31.35
C PHE A 9 -1.48 -35.44 29.86
N ALA A 10 -1.96 -36.38 29.03
CA ALA A 10 -2.00 -36.25 27.58
C ALA A 10 -3.02 -35.20 27.10
N CYS A 11 -4.15 -35.04 27.77
CA CYS A 11 -5.15 -34.04 27.46
C CYS A 11 -4.75 -32.60 27.87
N THR A 12 -3.93 -32.43 28.90
CA THR A 12 -3.46 -31.10 29.32
C THR A 12 -2.28 -30.60 28.49
N ALA A 13 -1.53 -31.48 27.82
CA ALA A 13 -0.43 -31.08 26.91
C ALA A 13 -0.93 -30.59 25.53
N ALA A 14 -2.20 -30.86 25.18
CA ALA A 14 -2.76 -30.47 23.87
C ALA A 14 -3.33 -29.02 23.82
N THR A 15 -3.28 -28.26 24.91
CA THR A 15 -3.92 -26.94 24.99
C THR A 15 -3.00 -25.74 24.86
N PHE A 16 -1.72 -25.92 24.58
CA PHE A 16 -0.76 -24.84 24.41
C PHE A 16 -0.22 -24.73 22.97
N THR A 17 -1.08 -24.87 21.98
CA THR A 17 -0.78 -24.31 20.68
C THR A 17 -1.21 -22.83 20.68
N PHE A 18 -0.32 -21.95 21.10
CA PHE A 18 -0.45 -20.53 20.80
C PHE A 18 -0.24 -20.37 19.29
N GLY A 19 -1.30 -20.57 18.52
CA GLY A 19 -1.32 -20.08 17.16
C GLY A 19 -1.19 -18.54 17.21
N GLN A 20 -0.30 -17.95 16.45
CA GLN A 20 -0.34 -16.51 16.23
C GLN A 20 -1.74 -16.16 15.73
N SER A 21 -2.34 -15.11 16.29
CA SER A 21 -3.54 -14.54 15.69
C SER A 21 -3.21 -14.17 14.24
N PRO A 22 -4.07 -14.51 13.29
CA PRO A 22 -3.84 -14.08 11.91
C PRO A 22 -3.70 -12.57 11.87
N ILE A 23 -2.73 -12.08 11.11
CA ILE A 23 -2.60 -10.65 10.82
C ILE A 23 -3.79 -10.28 9.93
N VAL A 24 -4.53 -9.27 10.35
CA VAL A 24 -5.65 -8.71 9.60
C VAL A 24 -5.34 -7.25 9.36
N LEU A 25 -5.41 -6.81 8.12
CA LEU A 25 -5.27 -5.40 7.74
C LEU A 25 -6.63 -4.71 7.84
N GLU A 26 -6.63 -3.55 8.46
CA GLU A 26 -7.80 -2.69 8.62
C GLU A 26 -7.47 -1.26 8.18
N LYS A 27 -8.48 -0.41 8.09
CA LYS A 27 -8.34 1.00 7.74
C LYS A 27 -7.24 1.71 8.54
N SER A 28 -7.12 1.40 9.83
CA SER A 28 -6.14 2.03 10.74
C SER A 28 -4.68 1.72 10.42
N ASP A 29 -4.41 0.75 9.55
CA ASP A 29 -3.06 0.35 9.16
C ASP A 29 -2.54 1.16 7.96
N PHE A 30 -3.38 2.03 7.39
CA PHE A 30 -3.06 2.83 6.21
C PHE A 30 -2.82 4.29 6.56
N ALA A 31 -1.98 4.95 5.74
CA ALA A 31 -1.67 6.36 5.89
C ALA A 31 -2.89 7.27 5.68
N THR A 32 -2.89 8.38 6.39
CA THR A 32 -3.87 9.45 6.27
C THR A 32 -3.17 10.77 5.93
N GLY A 33 -3.92 11.83 5.64
CA GLY A 33 -3.34 13.14 5.38
C GLY A 33 -2.46 13.64 6.54
N GLY A 34 -1.25 14.07 6.22
CA GLY A 34 -0.22 14.51 7.16
C GLY A 34 0.83 13.44 7.52
N ASP A 35 0.62 12.18 7.12
CA ASP A 35 1.60 11.12 7.33
C ASP A 35 2.76 11.19 6.32
N SER A 36 3.93 10.69 6.71
CA SER A 36 5.09 10.57 5.82
C SER A 36 5.83 9.27 6.07
N TYR A 37 6.15 8.54 4.99
CA TYR A 37 6.93 7.33 5.06
C TYR A 37 8.32 7.53 4.48
N TYR A 38 9.32 7.10 5.24
CA TYR A 38 10.70 7.05 4.78
C TYR A 38 10.97 5.66 4.20
N ILE A 39 11.17 5.61 2.89
CA ILE A 39 11.47 4.37 2.17
C ILE A 39 12.96 4.34 1.87
N VAL A 40 13.62 3.30 2.34
CA VAL A 40 15.05 3.09 2.14
C VAL A 40 15.25 1.87 1.26
N ASN A 41 15.82 2.04 0.09
CA ASN A 41 16.22 0.94 -0.77
C ASN A 41 17.61 0.45 -0.40
N ALA A 42 17.74 -0.86 -0.27
CA ALA A 42 19.01 -1.51 -0.03
C ALA A 42 19.71 -1.93 -1.32
N ASN A 43 21.04 -2.05 -1.25
CA ASN A 43 21.83 -2.57 -2.34
C ASN A 43 21.45 -4.03 -2.64
N PRO A 44 21.07 -4.37 -3.91
CA PRO A 44 20.63 -5.73 -4.25
C PRO A 44 21.75 -6.78 -4.31
N THR A 45 22.99 -6.41 -4.01
CA THR A 45 24.15 -7.33 -4.12
C THR A 45 24.27 -8.34 -2.98
N ILE A 46 23.30 -8.39 -2.07
CA ILE A 46 23.28 -9.38 -1.00
C ILE A 46 22.77 -10.70 -1.54
N SER A 47 23.62 -11.73 -1.45
CA SER A 47 23.21 -13.09 -1.77
C SER A 47 22.46 -13.66 -0.57
N PHE A 48 21.15 -13.43 -0.51
CA PHE A 48 20.32 -14.17 0.40
C PHE A 48 19.37 -15.07 -0.38
N ASP A 49 19.16 -16.29 0.08
CA ASP A 49 18.24 -17.22 -0.57
C ASP A 49 16.82 -16.98 -0.03
N GLY A 50 16.01 -16.24 -0.79
CA GLY A 50 14.62 -15.96 -0.45
C GLY A 50 13.69 -17.17 -0.42
N THR A 51 14.18 -18.35 -0.83
CA THR A 51 13.40 -19.60 -0.78
C THR A 51 13.57 -20.36 0.54
N GLU A 52 14.57 -19.99 1.35
CA GLU A 52 14.74 -20.57 2.66
C GLU A 52 13.67 -20.06 3.61
N THR A 53 12.82 -20.95 4.07
CA THR A 53 11.71 -20.65 4.98
C THR A 53 11.58 -21.75 6.04
N GLY A 54 11.01 -21.40 7.19
CA GLY A 54 10.71 -22.40 8.23
C GLY A 54 10.36 -21.75 9.57
N PRO A 55 9.79 -22.50 10.52
CA PRO A 55 9.34 -21.95 11.80
C PRO A 55 10.49 -21.45 12.69
N ASP A 56 11.71 -21.92 12.46
CA ASP A 56 12.91 -21.53 13.20
C ASP A 56 13.90 -20.73 12.34
N TYR A 57 13.45 -20.27 11.16
CA TYR A 57 14.30 -19.49 10.27
C TYR A 57 14.40 -18.05 10.76
N ASN A 58 15.62 -17.53 10.89
CA ASN A 58 15.88 -16.15 11.28
C ASN A 58 16.42 -15.39 10.09
N TRP A 59 15.65 -14.40 9.62
CA TRP A 59 16.07 -13.48 8.58
C TRP A 59 16.95 -12.40 9.19
N ASP A 60 18.20 -12.33 8.78
CA ASP A 60 19.13 -11.28 9.21
C ASP A 60 19.41 -10.32 8.05
N PHE A 61 18.96 -9.08 8.21
CA PHE A 61 19.11 -8.00 7.25
C PHE A 61 20.09 -6.91 7.75
N SER A 62 20.86 -7.18 8.80
CA SER A 62 21.77 -6.21 9.42
C SER A 62 22.88 -5.73 8.49
N ASP A 63 23.25 -6.54 7.49
CA ASP A 63 24.29 -6.24 6.51
C ASP A 63 23.77 -5.47 5.27
N LEU A 64 22.48 -5.07 5.25
CA LEU A 64 21.92 -4.28 4.17
C LEU A 64 22.53 -2.88 4.14
N GLU A 65 23.17 -2.52 3.02
CA GLU A 65 23.68 -1.17 2.79
C GLU A 65 22.61 -0.29 2.12
N VAL A 66 22.40 0.89 2.69
CA VAL A 66 21.47 1.88 2.12
C VAL A 66 21.99 2.38 0.78
N MET A 67 21.17 2.28 -0.26
CA MET A 67 21.48 2.80 -1.60
C MET A 67 20.81 4.15 -1.84
N THR A 68 19.51 4.24 -1.58
CA THR A 68 18.72 5.48 -1.73
C THR A 68 17.69 5.58 -0.62
N ALA A 69 17.37 6.80 -0.23
CA ALA A 69 16.27 7.09 0.67
C ALA A 69 15.32 8.08 -0.01
N THR A 70 14.02 7.78 0.03
CA THR A 70 12.94 8.64 -0.45
C THR A 70 11.91 8.86 0.63
N VAL A 71 11.23 10.01 0.56
CA VAL A 71 10.10 10.31 1.43
C VAL A 71 8.84 10.28 0.56
N THR A 72 7.85 9.54 1.01
CA THR A 72 6.50 9.56 0.45
C THR A 72 5.60 10.30 1.42
N ASN A 73 5.03 11.42 0.97
CA ASN A 73 4.11 12.24 1.75
C ASN A 73 2.66 11.89 1.40
N PHE A 74 1.82 11.91 2.43
CA PHE A 74 0.38 11.76 2.31
C PHE A 74 -0.27 13.05 2.82
N GLU A 75 -1.14 13.65 2.00
CA GLU A 75 -1.74 14.95 2.25
C GLU A 75 -3.26 14.83 2.27
N ASP A 76 -3.92 15.81 2.88
CA ASP A 76 -5.36 16.00 2.64
C ASP A 76 -5.53 16.38 1.15
N PRO A 77 -6.47 15.77 0.41
CA PRO A 77 -6.68 16.14 -0.99
C PRO A 77 -6.86 17.63 -1.23
N THR A 78 -7.42 18.36 -0.27
CA THR A 78 -7.64 19.80 -0.36
C THR A 78 -6.36 20.65 -0.25
N ASP A 79 -5.25 20.05 0.18
CA ASP A 79 -3.95 20.71 0.24
C ASP A 79 -3.19 20.63 -1.09
N THR A 80 -3.71 19.87 -2.08
CA THR A 80 -3.17 19.78 -3.45
C THR A 80 -3.64 20.94 -4.33
N ASP A 81 -3.26 20.94 -5.62
CA ASP A 81 -3.68 22.03 -6.55
C ASP A 81 -5.20 22.16 -6.61
N PRO A 82 -5.76 23.39 -6.48
CA PRO A 82 -7.18 23.64 -6.55
C PRO A 82 -7.89 23.14 -7.82
N LEU A 83 -7.17 22.95 -8.90
CA LEU A 83 -7.71 22.41 -10.14
C LEU A 83 -8.00 20.90 -10.07
N TYR A 84 -7.55 20.24 -9.01
CA TYR A 84 -7.84 18.81 -8.74
C TYR A 84 -9.14 18.60 -7.95
N PHE A 85 -9.95 19.64 -7.74
CA PHE A 85 -11.13 19.60 -6.84
C PHE A 85 -12.12 18.47 -7.14
N PHE A 86 -12.21 17.99 -8.38
CA PHE A 86 -13.05 16.82 -8.72
C PHE A 86 -12.55 15.54 -8.05
N LEU A 87 -11.23 15.40 -7.88
CA LEU A 87 -10.64 14.27 -7.16
C LEU A 87 -10.84 14.39 -5.65
N TRP A 88 -10.87 15.62 -5.10
CA TRP A 88 -11.09 15.83 -3.67
C TRP A 88 -12.44 15.28 -3.20
N LEU A 89 -13.47 15.36 -4.05
CA LEU A 89 -14.83 14.93 -3.70
C LEU A 89 -14.95 13.39 -3.56
N SER A 90 -14.04 12.65 -4.17
CA SER A 90 -14.06 11.19 -4.20
C SER A 90 -12.95 10.55 -3.37
N SER A 91 -12.06 11.34 -2.78
CA SER A 91 -10.82 10.88 -2.14
C SER A 91 -10.70 11.38 -0.71
N ASP A 92 -10.04 10.59 0.13
CA ASP A 92 -9.76 10.91 1.53
C ASP A 92 -8.28 11.23 1.76
N VAL A 93 -7.40 10.78 0.83
CA VAL A 93 -5.95 10.93 0.93
C VAL A 93 -5.35 11.17 -0.45
N ALA A 94 -4.38 12.06 -0.55
CA ALA A 94 -3.53 12.27 -1.71
C ALA A 94 -2.09 11.87 -1.36
N GLN A 95 -1.45 11.08 -2.22
CA GLN A 95 -0.07 10.66 -2.08
C GLN A 95 0.78 11.33 -3.15
N GLN A 96 1.74 12.15 -2.74
CA GLN A 96 2.71 12.74 -3.65
C GLN A 96 3.73 11.70 -4.11
N ASN A 97 3.95 11.59 -5.42
CA ASN A 97 5.07 10.83 -5.95
C ASN A 97 6.39 11.55 -5.61
N PRO A 98 7.41 10.79 -5.20
CA PRO A 98 8.71 11.38 -4.84
C PRO A 98 9.52 11.88 -6.05
N ALA A 99 9.08 11.60 -7.27
CA ALA A 99 9.73 12.00 -8.51
C ALA A 99 8.72 12.18 -9.65
N ASP A 100 9.10 13.03 -10.59
CA ASP A 100 8.34 13.23 -11.83
C ASP A 100 8.35 11.97 -12.70
N ILE A 101 7.32 11.80 -13.50
CA ILE A 101 7.23 10.73 -14.50
C ILE A 101 7.71 11.31 -15.84
N ALA A 102 8.88 10.90 -16.30
CA ALA A 102 9.45 11.42 -17.52
C ALA A 102 9.82 10.31 -18.52
N ASN A 103 9.58 10.57 -19.78
CA ASN A 103 10.11 9.82 -20.92
C ASN A 103 10.57 10.79 -22.03
N ASP A 104 11.04 10.26 -23.17
CA ASP A 104 11.58 11.07 -24.28
C ASP A 104 10.58 12.08 -24.89
N PHE A 105 9.30 11.95 -24.60
CA PHE A 105 8.24 12.73 -25.25
C PHE A 105 7.47 13.63 -24.27
N ILE A 106 7.39 13.26 -23.02
CA ILE A 106 6.56 13.94 -22.03
C ILE A 106 7.15 13.84 -20.63
N THR A 107 7.04 14.92 -19.87
CA THR A 107 7.28 14.95 -18.44
C THR A 107 5.97 15.30 -17.74
N ILE A 108 5.63 14.54 -16.72
CA ILE A 108 4.52 14.82 -15.82
C ILE A 108 5.14 15.15 -14.47
N GLU A 109 4.98 16.40 -14.08
CA GLU A 109 5.51 16.96 -12.84
C GLU A 109 4.44 16.93 -11.74
N ASP A 110 4.85 17.02 -10.48
CA ASP A 110 3.96 17.12 -9.31
C ASP A 110 2.85 16.07 -9.33
N VAL A 111 3.22 14.79 -9.49
CA VAL A 111 2.27 13.70 -9.60
C VAL A 111 1.71 13.33 -8.26
N PHE A 112 0.38 13.29 -8.16
CA PHE A 112 -0.37 12.80 -7.01
C PHE A 112 -1.25 11.62 -7.40
N ASN A 113 -1.28 10.61 -6.53
CA ASN A 113 -2.27 9.54 -6.54
C ASN A 113 -3.34 9.85 -5.49
N PHE A 114 -4.60 9.70 -5.84
CA PHE A 114 -5.73 9.99 -4.97
C PHE A 114 -6.41 8.70 -4.54
N TYR A 115 -6.68 8.58 -3.23
CA TYR A 115 -7.22 7.37 -2.64
C TYR A 115 -8.44 7.65 -1.78
N LYS A 116 -9.38 6.73 -1.83
CA LYS A 116 -10.49 6.60 -0.90
C LYS A 116 -10.10 5.59 0.17
N LEU A 117 -10.26 5.96 1.43
CA LEU A 117 -9.94 5.14 2.58
C LEU A 117 -11.12 5.11 3.54
N ASN A 118 -11.97 4.11 3.44
CA ASN A 118 -13.11 3.91 4.31
C ASN A 118 -13.03 2.58 5.09
N ASN A 119 -14.08 2.19 5.80
CA ASN A 119 -14.08 0.97 6.61
C ASN A 119 -14.15 -0.32 5.77
N ASP A 120 -14.49 -0.22 4.49
CA ASP A 120 -14.71 -1.36 3.63
C ASP A 120 -13.58 -1.56 2.62
N GLU A 121 -12.86 -0.49 2.27
CA GLU A 121 -11.86 -0.53 1.19
C GLU A 121 -10.80 0.58 1.30
N PHE A 122 -9.62 0.28 0.74
CA PHE A 122 -8.62 1.24 0.27
C PHE A 122 -8.55 1.13 -1.25
N ALA A 123 -8.92 2.21 -1.94
CA ALA A 123 -9.04 2.21 -3.39
C ALA A 123 -8.46 3.48 -4.00
N GLN A 124 -7.79 3.38 -5.15
CA GLN A 124 -7.36 4.52 -5.94
C GLN A 124 -8.54 5.05 -6.75
N THR A 125 -8.79 6.35 -6.65
CA THR A 125 -9.90 7.05 -7.33
C THR A 125 -9.46 7.78 -8.59
N GLY A 126 -8.15 7.99 -8.73
CA GLY A 126 -7.56 8.68 -9.85
C GLY A 126 -6.13 9.15 -9.55
N PHE A 127 -5.62 9.96 -10.44
CA PHE A 127 -4.33 10.62 -10.28
C PHE A 127 -4.34 12.00 -10.92
N ALA A 128 -3.39 12.85 -10.56
CA ALA A 128 -3.19 14.15 -11.18
C ALA A 128 -1.70 14.44 -11.34
N GLY A 129 -1.39 15.37 -12.21
CA GLY A 129 -0.03 15.87 -12.41
C GLY A 129 -0.06 17.08 -13.33
N THR A 130 1.09 17.70 -13.55
CA THR A 130 1.24 18.88 -14.38
C THR A 130 2.02 18.54 -15.65
N ILE A 131 1.49 18.89 -16.80
CA ILE A 131 2.14 18.72 -18.11
C ILE A 131 2.26 20.10 -18.75
N SER A 132 3.50 20.58 -18.98
CA SER A 132 3.75 21.91 -19.57
C SER A 132 3.00 23.02 -18.85
N ASP A 133 3.08 23.07 -17.54
CA ASP A 133 2.39 24.02 -16.65
C ASP A 133 0.84 23.90 -16.65
N ILE A 134 0.29 22.82 -17.20
CA ILE A 134 -1.15 22.58 -17.23
C ILE A 134 -1.49 21.45 -16.25
N PRO A 135 -2.20 21.74 -15.14
CA PRO A 135 -2.70 20.72 -14.21
C PRO A 135 -3.72 19.79 -14.90
N LEU A 136 -3.53 18.50 -14.78
CA LEU A 136 -4.34 17.48 -15.43
C LEU A 136 -4.87 16.49 -14.37
N PRO A 137 -6.06 16.71 -13.83
CA PRO A 137 -6.73 15.73 -12.97
C PRO A 137 -7.37 14.62 -13.82
N ILE A 138 -7.15 13.37 -13.43
CA ILE A 138 -7.70 12.19 -14.09
C ILE A 138 -8.43 11.34 -13.06
N SER A 139 -9.76 11.35 -13.12
CA SER A 139 -10.60 10.48 -12.29
C SER A 139 -10.80 9.14 -12.98
N TYR A 140 -10.83 8.08 -12.20
CA TYR A 140 -11.19 6.76 -12.71
C TYR A 140 -12.70 6.63 -12.87
N ASP A 141 -13.12 5.93 -13.92
CA ASP A 141 -14.54 5.60 -14.16
C ASP A 141 -15.07 4.66 -13.08
N ASN A 142 -14.20 3.73 -12.64
CA ASN A 142 -14.37 2.86 -11.49
C ASN A 142 -13.10 2.89 -10.65
N ASN A 143 -13.24 2.91 -9.34
CA ASN A 143 -12.09 2.92 -8.44
C ASN A 143 -11.29 1.61 -8.58
N GLU A 144 -9.96 1.72 -8.52
CA GLU A 144 -9.08 0.58 -8.38
C GLU A 144 -9.01 0.15 -6.93
N ILE A 145 -9.68 -0.92 -6.57
CA ILE A 145 -9.68 -1.45 -5.21
C ILE A 145 -8.35 -2.16 -4.96
N LEU A 146 -7.53 -1.61 -4.08
CA LEU A 146 -6.25 -2.17 -3.69
C LEU A 146 -6.40 -3.15 -2.54
N TYR A 147 -7.26 -2.82 -1.56
CA TYR A 147 -7.57 -3.67 -0.41
C TYR A 147 -9.05 -3.57 -0.07
N GLN A 148 -9.69 -4.70 0.21
CA GLN A 148 -10.99 -4.78 0.88
C GLN A 148 -10.76 -5.10 2.35
N PHE A 149 -11.47 -4.42 3.23
CA PHE A 149 -11.32 -4.59 4.68
C PHE A 149 -12.46 -5.42 5.30
N PRO A 150 -12.16 -6.21 6.33
CA PRO A 150 -10.82 -6.60 6.79
C PRO A 150 -10.14 -7.53 5.79
N SER A 151 -8.81 -7.40 5.60
CA SER A 151 -8.03 -8.26 4.70
C SER A 151 -7.09 -9.15 5.49
N ALA A 152 -7.19 -10.46 5.30
CA ALA A 152 -6.38 -11.47 5.97
C ALA A 152 -5.47 -12.20 4.97
N TYR A 153 -4.53 -12.98 5.50
CA TYR A 153 -3.65 -13.81 4.66
C TYR A 153 -4.47 -14.74 3.76
N SER A 154 -4.11 -14.77 2.48
CA SER A 154 -4.78 -15.49 1.38
C SER A 154 -6.06 -14.87 0.82
N ASP A 155 -6.54 -13.75 1.33
CA ASP A 155 -7.63 -13.02 0.67
C ASP A 155 -7.16 -12.47 -0.67
N ASN A 156 -8.08 -12.41 -1.62
CA ASN A 156 -7.82 -11.88 -2.96
C ASN A 156 -8.88 -10.83 -3.29
N THR A 157 -8.42 -9.69 -3.76
CA THR A 157 -9.27 -8.62 -4.29
C THR A 157 -9.03 -8.47 -5.78
N SER A 158 -10.08 -8.27 -6.55
CA SER A 158 -10.00 -7.97 -7.97
C SER A 158 -10.92 -6.80 -8.28
N SER A 159 -10.41 -5.84 -9.02
CA SER A 159 -11.18 -4.69 -9.53
C SER A 159 -10.77 -4.38 -10.96
N GLU A 160 -11.65 -3.72 -11.69
CA GLU A 160 -11.37 -3.17 -13.01
C GLU A 160 -11.46 -1.65 -12.91
N ALA A 161 -10.32 -0.97 -13.12
CA ALA A 161 -10.24 0.47 -13.17
C ALA A 161 -9.96 0.93 -14.61
N GLY A 162 -10.44 2.09 -14.96
CA GLY A 162 -10.20 2.70 -16.26
C GLY A 162 -10.42 4.19 -16.22
N PHE A 163 -9.82 4.88 -17.16
CA PHE A 163 -10.03 6.31 -17.34
C PHE A 163 -10.04 6.68 -18.82
N SER A 164 -10.65 7.80 -19.15
CA SER A 164 -10.66 8.37 -20.49
C SER A 164 -10.12 9.79 -20.46
N ILE A 165 -9.15 10.07 -21.31
CA ILE A 165 -8.63 11.43 -21.49
C ILE A 165 -9.15 11.95 -22.82
N SER A 166 -9.79 13.11 -22.81
CA SER A 166 -10.14 13.86 -24.02
C SER A 166 -9.28 15.11 -24.10
N VAL A 167 -8.35 15.12 -25.05
CA VAL A 167 -7.51 16.30 -25.30
C VAL A 167 -8.13 17.08 -26.48
N PRO A 168 -8.68 18.28 -26.23
CA PRO A 168 -9.25 19.08 -27.30
C PRO A 168 -8.19 19.44 -28.37
N GLY A 169 -8.40 19.05 -29.61
CA GLY A 169 -7.52 19.41 -30.72
C GLY A 169 -6.54 18.33 -31.18
N PHE A 170 -6.62 17.12 -30.60
CA PHE A 170 -5.92 15.92 -31.06
C PHE A 170 -6.89 14.81 -31.43
#